data_2fec490d74eda5fe177ddda1664e774d
#
_entry.id   2fec490d74eda5fe177ddda1664e774d
#
_cell.length_a   1.000
_cell.length_b   1.000
_cell.length_c   1.000
_cell.angle_alpha   90.00
_cell.angle_beta   90.00
_cell.angle_gamma   90.00
#
_symmetry.space_group_name_H-M   'P 1'
#
loop_
_entity.id
_entity.type
_entity.pdbx_description
1 polymer ?
#
loop_
_entity_poly.entity_id
_entity_poly.type
_entity_poly.pdbx_seq_one_letter_code
_entity_poly.pdbx_strand_id
1 'polypeptide(L)' 'MREKQNNWQRIEAVIKWANMSTNYFARHIGLARGENLYQIKRGNNGISLDVADRIVAKFPQVDKLWLLTG' A
#
# COMPACT_ATOMS: atom_id res chain seq x y z
N MET A 1 -7.09 -23.25 8.37
CA MET A 1 -5.87 -22.47 8.32
C MET A 1 -6.03 -21.22 7.48
N ARG A 2 -5.44 -20.15 7.92
CA ARG A 2 -5.59 -18.89 7.23
C ARG A 2 -4.26 -18.42 6.69
N GLU A 3 -4.25 -17.99 5.43
CA GLU A 3 -3.05 -17.45 4.82
C GLU A 3 -2.85 -16.01 5.27
N LYS A 4 -1.60 -15.64 5.40
CA LYS A 4 -1.27 -14.24 5.60
C LYS A 4 -1.63 -13.47 4.35
N GLN A 5 -2.03 -12.24 4.54
CA GLN A 5 -2.20 -11.34 3.43
C GLN A 5 -0.82 -11.03 2.83
N ASN A 6 -0.73 -11.03 1.50
CA ASN A 6 0.51 -10.62 0.86
C ASN A 6 0.60 -9.09 0.85
N ASN A 7 1.73 -8.58 0.38
CA ASN A 7 1.97 -7.14 0.40
C ASN A 7 0.89 -6.36 -0.34
N TRP A 8 0.50 -6.84 -1.51
CA TRP A 8 -0.52 -6.14 -2.27
C TRP A 8 -1.87 -6.14 -1.57
N GLN A 9 -2.23 -7.26 -0.96
CA GLN A 9 -3.52 -7.34 -0.28
C GLN A 9 -3.62 -6.33 0.85
N ARG A 10 -2.52 -6.09 1.55
CA ARG A 10 -2.52 -5.10 2.61
C ARG A 10 -2.69 -3.69 2.06
N ILE A 11 -1.99 -3.37 0.98
CA ILE A 11 -2.15 -2.07 0.34
C ILE A 11 -3.56 -1.91 -0.20
N GLU A 12 -4.07 -2.95 -0.85
CA GLU A 12 -5.42 -2.90 -1.39
C GLU A 12 -6.47 -2.68 -0.30
N ALA A 13 -6.27 -3.27 0.86
CA ALA A 13 -7.18 -3.05 1.98
C ALA A 13 -7.22 -1.58 2.38
N VAL A 14 -6.05 -0.92 2.39
CA VAL A 14 -6.00 0.51 2.70
C VAL A 14 -6.70 1.33 1.63
N ILE A 15 -6.45 0.99 0.36
CA ILE A 15 -7.07 1.69 -0.77
C ILE A 15 -8.59 1.60 -0.70
N LYS A 16 -9.10 0.42 -0.43
CA LYS A 16 -10.55 0.21 -0.32
C LYS A 16 -11.13 0.92 0.89
N TRP A 17 -10.42 0.85 2.00
CA TRP A 17 -10.84 1.55 3.22
C TRP A 17 -10.92 3.05 2.96
N ALA A 18 -9.97 3.59 2.21
CA ALA A 18 -9.94 5.02 1.86
C ALA A 18 -10.92 5.37 0.76
N ASN A 19 -11.55 4.37 0.12
CA ASN A 19 -12.53 4.57 -0.93
C ASN A 19 -11.94 5.30 -2.15
N MET A 20 -10.75 4.86 -2.56
CA MET A 20 -10.03 5.47 -3.68
C MET A 20 -9.74 4.43 -4.75
N SER A 21 -9.44 4.90 -5.97
CA SER A 21 -8.87 4.02 -6.98
C SER A 21 -7.37 3.89 -6.73
N THR A 22 -6.76 2.86 -7.31
CA THR A 22 -5.33 2.64 -7.17
C THR A 22 -4.53 3.84 -7.66
N ASN A 23 -4.88 4.37 -8.83
CA ASN A 23 -4.16 5.52 -9.39
C ASN A 23 -4.32 6.76 -8.53
N TYR A 24 -5.53 7.02 -8.05
CA TYR A 24 -5.75 8.17 -7.20
C TYR A 24 -5.00 8.03 -5.88
N PHE A 25 -5.02 6.83 -5.31
CA PHE A 25 -4.30 6.57 -4.06
C PHE A 25 -2.80 6.83 -4.23
N ALA A 26 -2.22 6.37 -5.35
CA ALA A 26 -0.81 6.59 -5.61
C ALA A 26 -0.47 8.08 -5.61
N ARG A 27 -1.29 8.87 -6.31
CA ARG A 27 -1.07 10.31 -6.35
C ARG A 27 -1.28 10.95 -4.99
N HIS A 28 -2.27 10.46 -4.27
CA HIS A 28 -2.61 11.02 -2.95
C HIS A 28 -1.45 10.87 -1.98
N ILE A 29 -0.74 9.76 -2.03
CA ILE A 29 0.40 9.53 -1.14
C ILE A 29 1.71 10.10 -1.70
N GLY A 30 1.64 10.77 -2.85
CA GLY A 30 2.79 11.48 -3.38
C GLY A 30 3.63 10.72 -4.39
N LEU A 31 3.13 9.63 -4.94
CA LEU A 31 3.81 8.92 -6.01
C LEU A 31 3.43 9.57 -7.34
N ALA A 32 4.41 9.74 -8.21
CA ALA A 32 4.16 10.37 -9.50
C ALA A 32 3.28 9.52 -10.39
N ARG A 33 3.38 8.21 -10.26
CA ARG A 33 2.63 7.27 -11.06
C ARG A 33 2.19 6.10 -10.20
N GLY A 34 1.16 5.38 -10.67
CA GLY A 34 0.73 4.17 -10.00
C GLY A 34 1.65 2.98 -10.21
N GLU A 35 2.73 3.15 -10.97
CA GLU A 35 3.58 2.04 -11.36
C GLU A 35 4.19 1.29 -10.18
N ASN A 36 4.61 2.03 -9.14
CA ASN A 36 5.16 1.38 -7.96
C ASN A 36 4.16 0.43 -7.31
N LEU A 37 2.91 0.84 -7.24
CA LEU A 37 1.86 -0.01 -6.68
C LEU A 37 1.59 -1.20 -7.58
N TYR A 38 1.62 -1.02 -8.88
CA TYR A 38 1.40 -2.14 -9.80
C TYR A 38 2.53 -3.15 -9.74
N GLN A 39 3.77 -2.71 -9.50
CA GLN A 39 4.88 -3.64 -9.31
C GLN A 39 4.67 -4.50 -8.07
N ILE A 40 4.17 -3.90 -7.01
CA ILE A 40 3.86 -4.65 -5.79
C ILE A 40 2.72 -5.64 -6.07
N LYS A 41 1.72 -5.21 -6.83
CA LYS A 41 0.59 -6.06 -7.18
C LYS A 41 1.04 -7.29 -7.95
N ARG A 42 1.99 -7.12 -8.85
CA ARG A 42 2.52 -8.22 -9.65
C ARG A 42 3.44 -9.14 -8.86
N GLY A 43 3.84 -8.73 -7.66
CA GLY A 43 4.75 -9.51 -6.85
C GLY A 43 6.22 -9.29 -7.17
N ASN A 44 6.54 -8.30 -8.00
CA ASN A 44 7.92 -8.00 -8.35
C ASN A 44 8.66 -7.30 -7.23
N ASN A 45 7.96 -6.50 -6.44
CA ASN A 45 8.55 -5.71 -5.36
C ASN A 45 7.73 -5.88 -4.10
N GLY A 46 8.42 -5.83 -2.95
CA GLY A 46 7.75 -5.69 -1.68
C GLY A 46 7.40 -4.23 -1.43
N ILE A 47 6.80 -3.96 -0.27
CA ILE A 47 6.51 -2.60 0.14
C ILE A 47 7.79 -1.99 0.67
N SER A 48 8.26 -0.90 0.06
CA SER A 48 9.45 -0.20 0.53
C SER A 48 9.10 0.66 1.73
N LEU A 49 10.13 1.03 2.50
CA LEU A 49 9.95 1.96 3.61
C LEU A 49 9.41 3.28 3.12
N ASP A 50 9.86 3.75 1.96
CA ASP A 50 9.39 5.00 1.40
C ASP A 50 7.88 4.97 1.15
N VAL A 51 7.39 3.91 0.52
CA VAL A 51 5.96 3.78 0.24
C VAL A 51 5.18 3.68 1.55
N ALA A 52 5.68 2.89 2.50
CA ALA A 52 5.01 2.75 3.79
C ALA A 52 4.93 4.09 4.52
N ASP A 53 6.03 4.85 4.52
CA ASP A 53 6.04 6.16 5.16
C ASP A 53 5.05 7.12 4.52
N ARG A 54 4.95 7.09 3.18
CA ARG A 54 4.01 7.94 2.47
C ARG A 54 2.57 7.60 2.82
N ILE A 55 2.27 6.30 2.93
CA ILE A 55 0.92 5.86 3.28
C ILE A 55 0.58 6.30 4.70
N VAL A 56 1.47 6.06 5.64
CA VAL A 56 1.21 6.40 7.04
C VAL A 56 1.12 7.91 7.24
N ALA A 57 1.88 8.69 6.46
CA ALA A 57 1.80 10.14 6.55
C ALA A 57 0.40 10.66 6.19
N LYS A 58 -0.27 10.00 5.24
CA LYS A 58 -1.62 10.41 4.83
C LYS A 58 -2.72 9.70 5.62
N PHE A 59 -2.42 8.51 6.11
CA PHE A 59 -3.39 7.70 6.85
C PHE A 59 -2.76 7.25 8.16
N PRO A 60 -2.69 8.15 9.16
CA PRO A 60 -2.02 7.81 10.43
C PRO A 60 -2.66 6.66 11.18
N GLN A 61 -3.88 6.29 10.82
CA GLN A 61 -4.54 5.13 11.43
C GLN A 61 -3.92 3.81 11.00
N VAL A 62 -3.17 3.81 9.90
CA VAL A 62 -2.55 2.59 9.39
C VAL A 62 -1.29 2.30 10.18
N ASP A 63 -1.18 1.06 10.67
CA ASP A 63 0.01 0.61 11.39
C ASP A 63 1.11 0.29 10.38
N LYS A 64 2.21 1.03 10.45
CA LYS A 64 3.32 0.85 9.53
C LYS A 64 3.91 -0.55 9.60
N LEU A 65 4.05 -1.10 10.80
CA LEU A 65 4.61 -2.43 10.96
C LEU A 65 3.71 -3.48 10.32
N TRP A 66 2.40 -3.37 10.53
CA TRP A 66 1.46 -4.26 9.88
C TRP A 66 1.57 -4.15 8.36
N LEU A 67 1.66 -2.93 7.85
CA LEU A 67 1.74 -2.70 6.41
C LEU A 67 2.96 -3.38 5.80
N LEU A 68 4.07 -3.34 6.50
CA LEU A 68 5.33 -3.88 6.00
C LEU A 68 5.44 -5.40 6.17
N THR A 69 4.90 -5.91 7.25
CA THR A 69 5.18 -7.31 7.63
C THR A 69 3.93 -8.18 7.76
N GLY A 70 2.77 -7.60 7.90
CA GLY A 70 1.56 -8.37 8.14
C GLY A 70 1.43 -8.74 9.64
#